data_ddaeb171b9c23856878f09eee96488c5
#
_entry.id   ddaeb171b9c23856878f09eee96488c5
#
_cell.length_a   1.000
_cell.length_b   1.000
_cell.length_c   1.000
_cell.angle_alpha   90.00
_cell.angle_beta   90.00
_cell.angle_gamma   90.00
#
_symmetry.space_group_name_H-M   'P 1'
#
loop_
_entity.id
_entity.type
_entity.pdbx_description
1 polymer ?
#
loop_
_entity_poly.entity_id
_entity_poly.type
_entity_poly.pdbx_seq_one_letter_code
_entity_poly.pdbx_strand_id
1 'polypeptide(L)'
;SPYGKTYHDYRKIFEFNQRDFDVFDLECKKYGIEWFATAQDIKSLDFLLQYDLDLYKIASCNSNKNDMLKEFALRIPEDRTVVISCAGRTLEEIENAINIFHNHKMIVNHCVAEYPCKVENLRFGNIEVLRRRFGSERVEIGYSGHEEGIFPTYGAIAAGATCVERHFCLS
;
A
#
# COMPACT_ATOMS: atom_id res chain seq x y z
N SER A 1 -13.83 -17.13 17.22
CA SER A 1 -12.90 -17.60 16.21
C SER A 1 -12.14 -18.83 16.74
N PRO A 2 -11.87 -19.87 15.94
CA PRO A 2 -11.04 -21.01 16.34
C PRO A 2 -9.59 -20.59 16.71
N TYR A 3 -9.21 -19.37 16.36
CA TYR A 3 -7.87 -18.79 16.53
C TYR A 3 -7.75 -17.86 17.73
N GLY A 4 -8.72 -17.79 18.65
CA GLY A 4 -8.64 -16.98 19.86
C GLY A 4 -9.96 -16.30 20.23
N LYS A 5 -10.02 -15.78 21.48
CA LYS A 5 -11.21 -15.11 22.03
C LYS A 5 -11.29 -13.64 21.62
N THR A 6 -10.15 -13.01 21.34
CA THR A 6 -10.04 -11.60 20.98
C THR A 6 -9.42 -11.43 19.59
N TYR A 7 -9.59 -10.26 18.97
CA TYR A 7 -8.89 -9.89 17.74
C TYR A 7 -7.36 -9.90 17.92
N HIS A 8 -6.89 -9.53 19.11
CA HIS A 8 -5.47 -9.57 19.45
C HIS A 8 -4.91 -11.00 19.45
N ASP A 9 -5.64 -11.99 20.02
CA ASP A 9 -5.22 -13.40 20.00
C ASP A 9 -5.15 -13.92 18.56
N TYR A 10 -6.17 -13.57 17.75
CA TYR A 10 -6.20 -13.90 16.33
C TYR A 10 -4.97 -13.34 15.61
N ARG A 11 -4.67 -12.04 15.78
CA ARG A 11 -3.51 -11.40 15.14
C ARG A 11 -2.19 -12.04 15.53
N LYS A 12 -1.99 -12.39 16.80
CA LYS A 12 -0.76 -13.05 17.27
C LYS A 12 -0.45 -14.37 16.58
N ILE A 13 -1.47 -15.13 16.19
CA ILE A 13 -1.28 -16.41 15.48
C ILE A 13 -0.79 -16.22 14.05
N PHE A 14 -1.20 -15.10 13.41
CA PHE A 14 -0.86 -14.81 12.02
C PHE A 14 0.27 -13.78 11.87
N GLU A 15 0.84 -13.31 12.98
CA GLU A 15 1.99 -12.41 12.94
C GLU A 15 3.25 -13.18 12.57
N PHE A 16 3.94 -12.68 11.55
CA PHE A 16 5.23 -13.23 11.14
C PHE A 16 6.36 -12.70 12.01
N ASN A 17 7.31 -13.56 12.33
CA ASN A 17 8.52 -13.20 13.05
C ASN A 17 9.70 -12.97 12.09
N GLN A 18 10.87 -12.55 12.63
CA GLN A 18 12.08 -12.31 11.87
C GLN A 18 12.43 -13.47 10.91
N ARG A 19 12.38 -14.71 11.41
CA ARG A 19 12.73 -15.89 10.63
C ARG A 19 11.80 -16.10 9.44
N ASP A 20 10.52 -15.79 9.59
CA ASP A 20 9.55 -15.88 8.50
C ASP A 20 9.86 -14.87 7.41
N PHE A 21 10.22 -13.63 7.77
CA PHE A 21 10.65 -12.61 6.82
C PHE A 21 11.97 -12.95 6.14
N ASP A 22 12.93 -13.54 6.86
CA ASP A 22 14.19 -14.03 6.25
C ASP A 22 13.92 -15.10 5.19
N VAL A 23 12.95 -16.00 5.43
CA VAL A 23 12.50 -17.00 4.45
C VAL A 23 11.82 -16.33 3.25
N PHE A 24 10.95 -15.33 3.46
CA PHE A 24 10.33 -14.59 2.36
C PHE A 24 11.37 -13.91 1.48
N ASP A 25 12.34 -13.23 2.09
CA ASP A 25 13.41 -12.55 1.38
C ASP A 25 14.23 -13.53 0.51
N LEU A 26 14.60 -14.67 1.10
CA LEU A 26 15.36 -15.70 0.41
C LEU A 26 14.58 -16.32 -0.76
N GLU A 27 13.31 -16.69 -0.53
CA GLU A 27 12.49 -17.33 -1.57
C GLU A 27 12.13 -16.33 -2.69
N CYS A 28 11.81 -15.09 -2.36
CA CYS A 28 11.53 -14.06 -3.35
C CYS A 28 12.75 -13.79 -4.24
N LYS A 29 13.95 -13.67 -3.66
CA LYS A 29 15.21 -13.55 -4.40
C LYS A 29 15.47 -14.74 -5.33
N LYS A 30 15.21 -15.95 -4.87
CA LYS A 30 15.36 -17.19 -5.66
C LYS A 30 14.46 -17.20 -6.89
N TYR A 31 13.24 -16.67 -6.79
CA TYR A 31 12.29 -16.63 -7.90
C TYR A 31 12.33 -15.31 -8.69
N GLY A 32 13.18 -14.36 -8.34
CA GLY A 32 13.26 -13.06 -8.98
C GLY A 32 11.99 -12.22 -8.81
N ILE A 33 11.34 -12.35 -7.65
CA ILE A 33 10.13 -11.62 -7.29
C ILE A 33 10.50 -10.64 -6.17
N GLU A 34 10.16 -9.37 -6.34
CA GLU A 34 10.27 -8.37 -5.28
C GLU A 34 9.15 -8.57 -4.25
N TRP A 35 9.44 -8.23 -3.01
CA TRP A 35 8.45 -8.25 -1.94
C TRP A 35 8.52 -6.96 -1.11
N PHE A 36 7.43 -6.63 -0.49
CA PHE A 36 7.35 -5.55 0.49
C PHE A 36 6.26 -5.84 1.51
N ALA A 37 6.26 -5.09 2.61
CA ALA A 37 5.23 -5.20 3.64
C ALA A 37 4.74 -3.81 4.06
N THR A 38 3.55 -3.76 4.65
CA THR A 38 2.98 -2.52 5.18
C THR A 38 3.49 -2.25 6.57
N ALA A 39 4.26 -1.18 6.76
CA ALA A 39 4.62 -0.69 8.07
C ALA A 39 3.42 0.00 8.74
N GLN A 40 3.02 -0.49 9.91
CA GLN A 40 1.90 0.07 10.66
C GLN A 40 2.32 1.16 11.66
N ASP A 41 3.60 1.20 12.01
CA ASP A 41 4.22 2.15 12.94
C ASP A 41 5.72 2.29 12.68
N ILE A 42 6.40 3.15 13.45
CA ILE A 42 7.84 3.40 13.31
C ILE A 42 8.67 2.14 13.56
N LYS A 43 8.29 1.30 14.54
CA LYS A 43 9.04 0.06 14.85
C LYS A 43 8.93 -0.95 13.72
N SER A 44 7.74 -1.06 13.11
CA SER A 44 7.52 -1.89 11.94
C SER A 44 8.35 -1.40 10.74
N LEU A 45 8.47 -0.07 10.57
CA LEU A 45 9.35 0.48 9.54
C LEU A 45 10.82 0.18 9.83
N ASP A 46 11.30 0.42 11.06
CA ASP A 46 12.68 0.13 11.46
C ASP A 46 13.03 -1.37 11.26
N PHE A 47 12.04 -2.25 11.47
CA PHE A 47 12.18 -3.67 11.16
C PHE A 47 12.33 -3.91 9.66
N LEU A 48 11.50 -3.30 8.82
CA LEU A 48 11.55 -3.49 7.37
C LEU A 48 12.80 -2.88 6.73
N LEU A 49 13.37 -1.82 7.32
CA LEU A 49 14.63 -1.20 6.86
C LEU A 49 15.87 -2.10 7.00
N GLN A 50 15.74 -3.25 7.69
CA GLN A 50 16.80 -4.27 7.73
C GLN A 50 16.92 -5.07 6.42
N TYR A 51 15.89 -4.99 5.58
CA TYR A 51 15.83 -5.64 4.27
C TYR A 51 16.07 -4.62 3.15
N ASP A 52 16.66 -5.03 2.06
CA ASP A 52 16.88 -4.19 0.88
C ASP A 52 15.61 -4.20 0.01
N LEU A 53 14.59 -3.46 0.45
CA LEU A 53 13.29 -3.39 -0.22
C LEU A 53 13.24 -2.19 -1.17
N ASP A 54 12.75 -2.41 -2.39
CA ASP A 54 12.54 -1.33 -3.36
C ASP A 54 11.28 -0.49 -3.08
N LEU A 55 10.31 -1.08 -2.34
CA LEU A 55 9.01 -0.49 -2.07
C LEU A 55 8.68 -0.49 -0.57
N TYR A 56 8.13 0.62 -0.08
CA TYR A 56 7.61 0.76 1.27
C TYR A 56 6.14 1.16 1.24
N LYS A 57 5.26 0.32 1.82
CA LYS A 57 3.81 0.49 1.77
C LYS A 57 3.25 1.18 3.01
N ILE A 58 2.35 2.13 2.78
CA ILE A 58 1.56 2.82 3.80
C ILE A 58 0.08 2.53 3.54
N ALA A 59 -0.58 1.93 4.53
CA ALA A 59 -2.01 1.64 4.45
C ALA A 59 -2.88 2.91 4.57
N SER A 60 -4.10 2.86 4.03
CA SER A 60 -5.04 3.99 4.08
C SER A 60 -5.31 4.51 5.50
N CYS A 61 -5.36 3.62 6.51
CA CYS A 61 -5.59 4.01 7.90
C CYS A 61 -4.48 4.89 8.50
N ASN A 62 -3.30 4.89 7.87
CA ASN A 62 -2.14 5.67 8.28
C ASN A 62 -1.83 6.85 7.35
N SER A 63 -2.49 6.94 6.20
CA SER A 63 -2.15 7.88 5.13
C SER A 63 -2.41 9.37 5.43
N ASN A 64 -3.02 9.69 6.58
CA ASN A 64 -3.20 11.07 7.06
C ASN A 64 -2.57 11.31 8.45
N LYS A 65 -1.74 10.36 8.94
CA LYS A 65 -1.00 10.53 10.20
C LYS A 65 0.29 11.30 9.95
N ASN A 66 0.20 12.62 9.82
CA ASN A 66 1.28 13.48 9.36
C ASN A 66 2.61 13.29 10.10
N ASP A 67 2.58 13.14 11.43
CA ASP A 67 3.82 12.98 12.21
C ASP A 67 4.50 11.64 11.90
N MET A 68 3.71 10.56 11.75
CA MET A 68 4.23 9.27 11.32
C MET A 68 4.77 9.32 9.88
N LEU A 69 4.06 9.99 8.96
CA LEU A 69 4.50 10.14 7.58
C LEU A 69 5.82 10.90 7.48
N LYS A 70 6.01 11.96 8.27
CA LYS A 70 7.28 12.71 8.34
C LYS A 70 8.44 11.83 8.83
N GLU A 71 8.21 11.05 9.89
CA GLU A 71 9.20 10.09 10.39
C GLU A 71 9.53 9.02 9.34
N PHE A 72 8.54 8.54 8.59
CA PHE A 72 8.76 7.60 7.49
C PHE A 72 9.58 8.23 6.38
N ALA A 73 9.26 9.46 5.96
CA ALA A 73 9.99 10.17 4.91
C ALA A 73 11.46 10.46 5.27
N LEU A 74 11.76 10.61 6.57
CA LEU A 74 13.14 10.79 7.05
C LEU A 74 13.95 9.49 7.11
N ARG A 75 13.28 8.32 7.20
CA ARG A 75 13.94 7.03 7.41
C ARG A 75 14.03 6.19 6.16
N ILE A 76 13.02 6.26 5.29
CA ILE A 76 13.03 5.54 4.01
C ILE A 76 14.08 6.20 3.10
N PRO A 77 15.00 5.42 2.50
CA PRO A 77 15.96 5.99 1.55
C PRO A 77 15.26 6.67 0.36
N GLU A 78 15.78 7.83 -0.06
CA GLU A 78 15.14 8.67 -1.10
C GLU A 78 15.07 7.99 -2.48
N ASP A 79 15.95 7.03 -2.74
CA ASP A 79 15.97 6.22 -3.97
C ASP A 79 14.90 5.12 -4.00
N ARG A 80 14.18 4.90 -2.90
CA ARG A 80 13.11 3.92 -2.79
C ARG A 80 11.74 4.49 -3.13
N THR A 81 10.82 3.64 -3.55
CA THR A 81 9.46 4.05 -3.89
C THR A 81 8.51 3.88 -2.70
N VAL A 82 7.71 4.91 -2.42
CA VAL A 82 6.68 4.85 -1.39
C VAL A 82 5.31 4.61 -2.03
N VAL A 83 4.66 3.53 -1.63
CA VAL A 83 3.29 3.19 -2.04
C VAL A 83 2.32 3.60 -0.95
N ILE A 84 1.36 4.45 -1.25
CA ILE A 84 0.36 4.91 -0.28
C ILE A 84 -1.06 4.66 -0.79
N SER A 85 -1.89 4.01 0.03
CA SER A 85 -3.31 3.85 -0.28
C SER A 85 -4.16 4.95 0.36
N CYS A 86 -5.20 5.41 -0.34
CA CYS A 86 -5.92 6.64 0.00
C CYS A 86 -7.43 6.45 0.21
N ALA A 87 -7.88 5.25 0.67
CA ALA A 87 -9.31 5.05 0.95
C ALA A 87 -9.81 6.02 2.02
N GLY A 88 -10.92 6.71 1.71
CA GLY A 88 -11.54 7.66 2.63
C GLY A 88 -10.73 8.94 2.88
N ARG A 89 -9.77 9.27 2.00
CA ARG A 89 -8.97 10.50 2.10
C ARG A 89 -9.53 11.60 1.21
N THR A 90 -9.43 12.84 1.68
CA THR A 90 -9.68 14.03 0.88
C THR A 90 -8.50 14.30 -0.06
N LEU A 91 -8.72 15.08 -1.12
CA LEU A 91 -7.64 15.51 -2.02
C LEU A 91 -6.55 16.30 -1.28
N GLU A 92 -6.92 17.09 -0.28
CA GLU A 92 -5.99 17.86 0.55
C GLU A 92 -5.10 16.95 1.41
N GLU A 93 -5.67 15.90 2.03
CA GLU A 93 -4.90 14.92 2.79
C GLU A 93 -3.91 14.16 1.90
N ILE A 94 -4.33 13.82 0.67
CA ILE A 94 -3.47 13.15 -0.32
C ILE A 94 -2.32 14.08 -0.75
N GLU A 95 -2.63 15.35 -1.07
CA GLU A 95 -1.64 16.35 -1.46
C GLU A 95 -0.61 16.57 -0.35
N ASN A 96 -1.07 16.64 0.91
CA ASN A 96 -0.18 16.77 2.06
C ASN A 96 0.75 15.55 2.22
N ALA A 97 0.25 14.33 2.04
CA ALA A 97 1.09 13.13 2.07
C ALA A 97 2.14 13.15 0.94
N ILE A 98 1.75 13.53 -0.29
CA ILE A 98 2.66 13.67 -1.43
C ILE A 98 3.77 14.71 -1.15
N ASN A 99 3.40 15.82 -0.49
CA ASN A 99 4.35 16.88 -0.13
C ASN A 99 5.32 16.44 0.99
N ILE A 100 4.88 15.61 1.92
CA ILE A 100 5.77 15.04 2.94
C ILE A 100 6.85 14.16 2.28
N PHE A 101 6.49 13.36 1.28
CA PHE A 101 7.41 12.49 0.55
C PHE A 101 8.00 13.15 -0.71
N HIS A 102 8.28 14.46 -0.67
CA HIS A 102 8.68 15.25 -1.84
C HIS A 102 9.98 14.77 -2.53
N ASN A 103 10.87 14.08 -1.82
CA ASN A 103 12.10 13.51 -2.37
C ASN A 103 11.94 12.07 -2.92
N HIS A 104 10.82 11.39 -2.65
CA HIS A 104 10.62 9.99 -3.03
C HIS A 104 9.79 9.87 -4.32
N LYS A 105 10.03 8.81 -5.09
CA LYS A 105 9.04 8.32 -6.03
C LYS A 105 7.85 7.77 -5.26
N MET A 106 6.65 7.99 -5.78
CA MET A 106 5.42 7.57 -5.10
C MET A 106 4.47 6.84 -6.04
N ILE A 107 3.76 5.87 -5.49
CA ILE A 107 2.56 5.28 -6.09
C ILE A 107 1.39 5.61 -5.15
N VAL A 108 0.44 6.40 -5.63
CA VAL A 108 -0.76 6.79 -4.88
C VAL A 108 -1.92 5.91 -5.35
N ASN A 109 -2.33 4.95 -4.53
CA ASN A 109 -3.40 4.03 -4.88
C ASN A 109 -4.77 4.60 -4.56
N HIS A 110 -5.62 4.77 -5.59
CA HIS A 110 -7.05 4.83 -5.37
C HIS A 110 -7.53 3.50 -4.78
N CYS A 111 -8.31 3.54 -3.72
CA CYS A 111 -8.96 2.35 -3.15
C CYS A 111 -10.25 2.71 -2.41
N VAL A 112 -11.10 1.71 -2.20
CA VAL A 112 -12.33 1.81 -1.42
C VAL A 112 -12.24 0.86 -0.24
N ALA A 113 -12.48 1.36 0.98
CA ALA A 113 -12.40 0.58 2.23
C ALA A 113 -13.72 -0.21 2.48
N GLU A 114 -14.11 -1.03 1.52
CA GLU A 114 -15.23 -1.96 1.59
C GLU A 114 -14.72 -3.37 1.21
N TYR A 115 -15.02 -4.39 2.02
CA TYR A 115 -14.46 -5.75 1.89
C TYR A 115 -15.56 -6.82 1.98
N PRO A 116 -15.94 -7.49 0.86
CA PRO A 116 -15.58 -7.15 -0.51
C PRO A 116 -16.26 -5.86 -0.98
N CYS A 117 -15.60 -5.13 -1.88
CA CYS A 117 -16.15 -3.90 -2.45
C CYS A 117 -17.15 -4.22 -3.56
N LYS A 118 -18.33 -3.60 -3.52
CA LYS A 118 -19.29 -3.70 -4.61
C LYS A 118 -18.82 -2.92 -5.84
N VAL A 119 -19.07 -3.44 -7.04
CA VAL A 119 -18.61 -2.87 -8.30
C VAL A 119 -19.11 -1.43 -8.49
N GLU A 120 -20.34 -1.13 -8.10
CA GLU A 120 -20.93 0.23 -8.16
C GLU A 120 -20.23 1.26 -7.25
N ASN A 121 -19.46 0.80 -6.25
CA ASN A 121 -18.74 1.65 -5.31
C ASN A 121 -17.29 1.91 -5.70
N LEU A 122 -16.76 1.29 -6.75
CA LEU A 122 -15.34 1.35 -7.13
C LEU A 122 -14.88 2.75 -7.57
N ARG A 123 -15.78 3.57 -8.14
CA ARG A 123 -15.54 4.99 -8.46
C ARG A 123 -14.25 5.24 -9.26
N PHE A 124 -14.02 4.48 -10.33
CA PHE A 124 -12.80 4.57 -11.14
C PHE A 124 -12.51 5.96 -11.72
N GLY A 125 -13.54 6.82 -11.85
CA GLY A 125 -13.33 8.22 -12.21
C GLY A 125 -12.39 8.98 -11.26
N ASN A 126 -12.25 8.53 -10.01
CA ASN A 126 -11.30 9.11 -9.07
C ASN A 126 -9.84 8.87 -9.49
N ILE A 127 -9.54 7.79 -10.21
CA ILE A 127 -8.19 7.49 -10.73
C ILE A 127 -7.80 8.60 -11.70
N GLU A 128 -8.69 9.00 -12.61
CA GLU A 128 -8.45 10.10 -13.55
C GLU A 128 -8.28 11.44 -12.81
N VAL A 129 -9.11 11.71 -11.80
CA VAL A 129 -8.98 12.92 -10.97
C VAL A 129 -7.61 12.98 -10.29
N LEU A 130 -7.19 11.89 -9.65
CA LEU A 130 -5.88 11.81 -9.00
C LEU A 130 -4.74 11.98 -9.99
N ARG A 131 -4.83 11.35 -11.17
CA ARG A 131 -3.83 11.43 -12.22
C ARG A 131 -3.69 12.86 -12.76
N ARG A 132 -4.79 13.54 -13.02
CA ARG A 132 -4.77 14.94 -13.50
C ARG A 132 -4.23 15.91 -12.46
N ARG A 133 -4.49 15.66 -11.16
CA ARG A 133 -4.09 16.57 -10.08
C ARG A 133 -2.67 16.33 -9.58
N PHE A 134 -2.25 15.07 -9.46
CA PHE A 134 -1.02 14.70 -8.78
C PHE A 134 -0.04 13.93 -9.65
N GLY A 135 -0.50 13.37 -10.78
CA GLY A 135 0.35 12.58 -11.67
C GLY A 135 1.53 13.38 -12.21
N SER A 136 2.74 12.82 -12.14
CA SER A 136 4.00 13.42 -12.58
C SER A 136 5.04 12.33 -12.82
N GLU A 137 6.26 12.68 -13.25
CA GLU A 137 7.37 11.73 -13.34
C GLU A 137 7.72 11.07 -12.00
N ARG A 138 7.37 11.73 -10.88
CA ARG A 138 7.62 11.25 -9.52
C ARG A 138 6.42 10.55 -8.89
N VAL A 139 5.19 10.86 -9.30
CA VAL A 139 3.95 10.38 -8.69
C VAL A 139 3.14 9.60 -9.72
N GLU A 140 3.07 8.30 -9.54
CA GLU A 140 2.20 7.41 -10.29
C GLU A 140 0.87 7.20 -9.56
N ILE A 141 -0.19 6.94 -10.32
CA ILE A 141 -1.50 6.62 -9.75
C ILE A 141 -1.80 5.14 -9.97
N GLY A 142 -1.99 4.44 -8.87
CA GLY A 142 -2.35 3.03 -8.85
C GLY A 142 -3.78 2.78 -8.40
N TYR A 143 -4.11 1.51 -8.32
CA TYR A 143 -5.39 1.01 -7.83
C TYR A 143 -5.17 -0.14 -6.84
N SER A 144 -5.78 -0.06 -5.65
CA SER A 144 -5.83 -1.16 -4.67
C SER A 144 -7.27 -1.65 -4.56
N GLY A 145 -7.55 -2.82 -5.12
CA GLY A 145 -8.90 -3.36 -5.30
C GLY A 145 -9.29 -4.40 -4.26
N HIS A 146 -10.52 -4.27 -3.75
CA HIS A 146 -11.11 -5.17 -2.74
C HIS A 146 -12.41 -5.85 -3.24
N GLU A 147 -12.72 -5.70 -4.51
CA GLU A 147 -13.86 -6.35 -5.17
C GLU A 147 -13.56 -7.81 -5.51
N GLU A 148 -14.61 -8.59 -5.74
CA GLU A 148 -14.50 -9.96 -6.20
C GLU A 148 -14.19 -10.03 -7.71
N GLY A 149 -13.41 -11.04 -8.11
CA GLY A 149 -13.03 -11.28 -9.50
C GLY A 149 -11.97 -10.29 -10.01
N ILE A 150 -11.59 -10.46 -11.27
CA ILE A 150 -10.49 -9.69 -11.91
C ILE A 150 -10.99 -8.64 -12.91
N PHE A 151 -12.23 -8.73 -13.38
CA PHE A 151 -12.73 -7.82 -14.42
C PHE A 151 -12.71 -6.34 -14.04
N PRO A 152 -13.06 -5.93 -12.81
CA PRO A 152 -12.97 -4.52 -12.43
C PRO A 152 -11.54 -3.95 -12.51
N THR A 153 -10.52 -4.79 -12.34
CA THR A 153 -9.12 -4.37 -12.50
C THR A 153 -8.83 -3.82 -13.90
N TYR A 154 -9.44 -4.40 -14.96
CA TYR A 154 -9.31 -3.84 -16.30
C TYR A 154 -9.92 -2.45 -16.41
N GLY A 155 -11.03 -2.19 -15.68
CA GLY A 155 -11.63 -0.86 -15.58
C GLY A 155 -10.70 0.16 -14.94
N ALA A 156 -9.98 -0.23 -13.88
CA ALA A 156 -8.99 0.62 -13.22
C ALA A 156 -7.81 0.95 -14.16
N ILE A 157 -7.30 -0.03 -14.90
CA ILE A 157 -6.23 0.16 -15.89
C ILE A 157 -6.72 1.10 -17.03
N ALA A 158 -7.94 0.88 -17.54
CA ALA A 158 -8.54 1.73 -18.56
C ALA A 158 -8.75 3.19 -18.06
N ALA A 159 -9.00 3.38 -16.75
CA ALA A 159 -9.07 4.68 -16.11
C ALA A 159 -7.70 5.34 -15.88
N GLY A 160 -6.60 4.62 -16.16
CA GLY A 160 -5.23 5.15 -16.13
C GLY A 160 -4.40 4.74 -14.90
N ALA A 161 -4.80 3.68 -14.17
CA ALA A 161 -3.94 3.11 -13.13
C ALA A 161 -2.72 2.42 -13.76
N THR A 162 -1.51 2.74 -13.27
CA THR A 162 -0.24 2.16 -13.73
C THR A 162 0.26 1.03 -12.81
N CYS A 163 -0.29 0.96 -11.60
CA CYS A 163 -0.02 -0.07 -10.61
C CYS A 163 -1.33 -0.67 -10.11
N VAL A 164 -1.34 -1.97 -9.86
CA VAL A 164 -2.52 -2.69 -9.33
C VAL A 164 -2.12 -3.54 -8.14
N GLU A 165 -2.84 -3.37 -7.04
CA GLU A 165 -2.71 -4.18 -5.82
C GLU A 165 -3.99 -5.00 -5.64
N ARG A 166 -3.85 -6.31 -5.41
CA ARG A 166 -4.98 -7.23 -5.22
C ARG A 166 -4.72 -8.21 -4.08
N HIS A 167 -5.80 -8.60 -3.41
CA HIS A 167 -5.76 -9.76 -2.53
C HIS A 167 -5.53 -11.03 -3.35
N PHE A 168 -4.74 -11.93 -2.80
CA PHE A 168 -4.42 -13.22 -3.40
C PHE A 168 -4.56 -14.32 -2.36
N CYS A 169 -5.12 -15.48 -2.76
CA CYS A 169 -5.19 -16.68 -1.95
C CYS A 169 -5.02 -17.90 -2.85
N LEU A 170 -4.70 -19.05 -2.27
CA LEU A 170 -4.47 -20.28 -3.02
C LEU A 170 -5.77 -21.05 -3.36
N SER A 171 -6.87 -20.79 -2.70
CA SER A 171 -8.22 -21.36 -2.96
C SER A 171 -9.26 -20.74 -2.04
#